data_21b5b112db3a65fc56a2971311e11f93
#
_entry.id   21b5b112db3a65fc56a2971311e11f93
#
_cell.length_a   1.000
_cell.length_b   1.000
_cell.length_c   1.000
_cell.angle_alpha   90.00
_cell.angle_beta   90.00
_cell.angle_gamma   90.00
#
_symmetry.space_group_name_H-M   'P 1'
#
loop_
_entity.id
_entity.type
_entity.pdbx_description
1 polymer ?
#
loop_
_entity_poly.entity_id
_entity_poly.type
_entity_poly.pdbx_seq_one_letter_code
_entity_poly.pdbx_strand_id
1 'polypeptide(L)'
;IQELFASRGFTTGVRNGRRVGFFHGTGHGLGLEIHEHPRLQKVVLKDRQVLTVEPGLYYPGVGGTRLEDVVVVTKTGYRILSRFPKQLEI
;
A
#
# COMPACT_ATOMS: atom_id res chain seq x y z
N ILE A 1 1.61 9.00 -1.37
CA ILE A 1 2.41 8.12 -0.46
C ILE A 1 3.89 8.32 -0.68
N GLN A 2 4.43 8.28 -1.90
CA GLN A 2 5.85 8.53 -2.17
C GLN A 2 6.33 9.87 -1.59
N GLU A 3 5.57 10.94 -1.79
CA GLU A 3 5.87 12.27 -1.23
C GLU A 3 5.90 12.26 0.30
N LEU A 4 4.96 11.55 0.92
CA LEU A 4 4.93 11.39 2.37
C LEU A 4 6.17 10.64 2.88
N PHE A 5 6.57 9.56 2.23
CA PHE A 5 7.78 8.85 2.59
C PHE A 5 9.03 9.71 2.37
N ALA A 6 9.11 10.42 1.24
CA ALA A 6 10.22 11.33 0.94
C ALA A 6 10.35 12.45 1.98
N SER A 7 9.23 13.03 2.43
CA SER A 7 9.23 14.06 3.49
C SER A 7 9.71 13.55 4.85
N ARG A 8 9.74 12.23 5.05
CA ARG A 8 10.25 11.54 6.23
C ARG A 8 11.66 10.96 6.04
N GLY A 9 12.33 11.28 4.92
CA GLY A 9 13.68 10.82 4.62
C GLY A 9 13.77 9.47 3.89
N PHE A 10 12.62 8.85 3.56
CA PHE A 10 12.58 7.57 2.84
C PHE A 10 12.45 7.80 1.33
N THR A 11 13.57 7.83 0.64
CA THR A 11 13.61 8.07 -0.81
C THR A 11 13.32 6.80 -1.61
N THR A 12 12.67 6.98 -2.75
CA THR A 12 12.42 5.92 -3.74
C THR A 12 13.30 6.14 -4.96
N GLY A 13 13.90 5.09 -5.49
CA GLY A 13 14.76 5.17 -6.66
C GLY A 13 15.50 3.89 -6.98
N VAL A 14 16.68 4.02 -7.53
CA VAL A 14 17.60 2.91 -7.84
C VAL A 14 18.93 3.16 -7.13
N ARG A 15 19.43 2.18 -6.40
CA ARG A 15 20.77 2.17 -5.78
C ARG A 15 21.47 0.86 -6.13
N ASN A 16 22.68 0.93 -6.69
CA ASN A 16 23.47 -0.24 -7.12
C ASN A 16 22.67 -1.20 -8.00
N GLY A 17 21.92 -0.67 -8.98
CA GLY A 17 21.12 -1.46 -9.91
C GLY A 17 19.83 -2.09 -9.33
N ARG A 18 19.50 -1.82 -8.07
CA ARG A 18 18.30 -2.35 -7.40
C ARG A 18 17.32 -1.24 -7.06
N ARG A 19 16.03 -1.51 -7.19
CA ARG A 19 14.98 -0.60 -6.70
C ARG A 19 15.01 -0.51 -5.19
N VAL A 20 14.81 0.71 -4.67
CA VAL A 20 14.75 1.00 -3.24
C VAL A 20 13.57 1.91 -2.93
N GLY A 21 13.09 1.88 -1.68
CA GLY A 21 11.99 2.69 -1.20
C GLY A 21 10.62 2.10 -1.52
N PHE A 22 9.66 2.93 -1.86
CA PHE A 22 8.29 2.55 -2.24
C PHE A 22 8.14 2.58 -3.77
N PHE A 23 8.26 1.44 -4.41
CA PHE A 23 8.32 1.32 -5.87
C PHE A 23 7.22 0.45 -6.50
N HIS A 24 6.14 0.21 -5.79
CA HIS A 24 4.95 -0.50 -6.28
C HIS A 24 3.66 0.30 -6.07
N GLY A 25 2.53 -0.19 -6.55
CA GLY A 25 1.24 0.43 -6.32
C GLY A 25 0.83 0.42 -4.85
N THR A 26 -0.02 1.36 -4.46
CA THR A 26 -0.52 1.45 -3.08
C THR A 26 -1.44 0.29 -2.72
N GLY A 27 -2.07 -0.33 -3.72
CA GLY A 27 -3.00 -1.44 -3.53
C GLY A 27 -3.79 -1.76 -4.80
N HIS A 28 -4.72 -2.69 -4.67
CA HIS A 28 -5.53 -3.22 -5.77
C HIS A 28 -6.92 -3.63 -5.28
N GLY A 29 -7.85 -3.84 -6.21
CA GLY A 29 -9.14 -4.45 -5.93
C GLY A 29 -8.99 -5.90 -5.47
N LEU A 30 -9.88 -6.32 -4.62
CA LEU A 30 -9.98 -7.67 -4.08
C LEU A 30 -11.43 -8.15 -4.21
N GLY A 31 -11.63 -9.34 -4.78
CA GLY A 31 -12.94 -9.96 -4.98
C GLY A 31 -12.82 -11.46 -5.15
N LEU A 32 -13.29 -12.00 -6.26
CA LEU A 32 -13.13 -13.42 -6.58
C LEU A 32 -11.67 -13.78 -6.83
N GLU A 33 -10.90 -12.83 -7.35
CA GLU A 33 -9.46 -12.98 -7.48
C GLU A 33 -8.72 -12.08 -6.49
N ILE A 34 -7.51 -12.49 -6.13
CA ILE A 34 -6.68 -11.76 -5.17
C ILE A 34 -6.24 -10.40 -5.73
N HIS A 35 -6.06 -10.29 -7.03
CA HIS A 35 -5.67 -9.07 -7.72
C HIS A 35 -6.70 -8.70 -8.78
N GLU A 36 -7.61 -7.82 -8.44
CA GLU A 36 -8.65 -7.30 -9.33
C GLU A 36 -8.53 -5.79 -9.55
N HIS A 37 -9.31 -5.27 -10.49
CA HIS A 37 -9.51 -3.83 -10.60
C HIS A 37 -10.33 -3.26 -9.42
N PRO A 38 -10.09 -1.99 -9.01
CA PRO A 38 -9.12 -1.06 -9.57
C PRO A 38 -7.71 -1.30 -9.07
N ARG A 39 -6.70 -0.97 -9.88
CA ARG A 39 -5.34 -0.75 -9.38
C ARG A 39 -5.22 0.68 -8.91
N LEU A 40 -4.71 0.91 -7.68
CA LEU A 40 -4.66 2.23 -7.06
C LEU A 40 -3.57 3.13 -7.69
N GLN A 41 -3.77 3.45 -8.97
CA GLN A 41 -2.94 4.38 -9.71
C GLN A 41 -3.86 5.31 -10.52
N LYS A 42 -3.98 6.56 -10.10
CA LYS A 42 -4.75 7.62 -10.81
C LYS A 42 -6.19 7.19 -11.17
N VAL A 43 -6.88 6.58 -10.23
CA VAL A 43 -8.27 6.13 -10.40
C VAL A 43 -9.21 6.85 -9.45
N VAL A 44 -10.45 7.03 -9.87
CA VAL A 44 -11.54 7.47 -9.00
C VAL A 44 -12.19 6.24 -8.40
N LEU A 45 -12.15 6.13 -7.07
CA LEU A 45 -12.75 5.04 -6.36
C LEU A 45 -14.27 5.22 -6.26
N LYS A 46 -14.99 4.12 -6.30
CA LYS A 46 -16.45 4.08 -6.19
C LYS A 46 -16.90 3.47 -4.87
N ASP A 47 -18.06 3.90 -4.41
CA ASP A 47 -18.71 3.32 -3.23
C ASP A 47 -18.81 1.78 -3.32
N ARG A 48 -18.56 1.11 -2.22
CA ARG A 48 -18.58 -0.36 -2.06
C ARG A 48 -17.46 -1.14 -2.76
N GLN A 49 -16.50 -0.49 -3.39
CA GLN A 49 -15.31 -1.19 -3.84
C GLN A 49 -14.48 -1.69 -2.64
N VAL A 50 -14.06 -2.93 -2.71
CA VAL A 50 -13.13 -3.55 -1.74
C VAL A 50 -11.74 -3.55 -2.36
N LEU A 51 -10.75 -3.09 -1.60
CA LEU A 51 -9.38 -2.99 -2.09
C LEU A 51 -8.36 -3.11 -0.96
N THR A 52 -7.12 -3.41 -1.31
CA THR A 52 -6.00 -3.39 -0.38
C THR A 52 -5.39 -1.99 -0.29
N VAL A 53 -4.82 -1.68 0.85
CA VAL A 53 -3.94 -0.52 1.06
C VAL A 53 -2.66 -1.06 1.70
N GLU A 54 -1.59 -1.13 0.95
CA GLU A 54 -0.39 -1.90 1.27
C GLU A 54 0.93 -1.16 1.01
N PRO A 55 1.10 0.05 1.56
CA PRO A 55 2.36 0.77 1.40
C PRO A 55 3.52 -0.02 2.02
N GLY A 56 4.67 -0.04 1.33
CA GLY A 56 5.85 -0.74 1.78
C GLY A 56 7.14 0.01 1.47
N LEU A 57 8.16 -0.23 2.26
CA LEU A 57 9.51 0.30 2.08
C LEU A 57 10.51 -0.85 2.03
N TYR A 58 11.40 -0.81 1.05
CA TYR A 58 12.34 -1.89 0.81
C TYR A 58 13.74 -1.32 0.52
N TYR A 59 14.72 -1.71 1.32
CA TYR A 59 16.10 -1.28 1.20
C TYR A 59 17.05 -2.49 1.26
N PRO A 60 17.63 -2.94 0.13
CA PRO A 60 18.56 -4.07 0.11
C PRO A 60 19.70 -3.88 1.11
N GLY A 61 19.99 -4.93 1.89
CA GLY A 61 20.99 -4.90 2.96
C GLY A 61 20.49 -4.35 4.30
N VAL A 62 19.30 -3.73 4.33
CA VAL A 62 18.63 -3.27 5.56
C VAL A 62 17.42 -4.13 5.86
N GLY A 63 16.53 -4.27 4.88
CA GLY A 63 15.30 -5.04 5.01
C GLY A 63 14.13 -4.39 4.27
N GLY A 64 12.94 -4.88 4.55
CA GLY A 64 11.69 -4.32 4.02
C GLY A 64 10.55 -4.50 5.02
N THR A 65 9.59 -3.60 4.92
CA THR A 65 8.35 -3.69 5.69
C THR A 65 7.16 -3.28 4.82
N ARG A 66 6.02 -3.95 5.01
CA ARG A 66 4.74 -3.61 4.40
C ARG A 66 3.64 -3.82 5.43
N LEU A 67 2.81 -2.82 5.59
CA LEU A 67 1.57 -2.93 6.35
C LEU A 67 0.42 -2.93 5.37
N GLU A 68 -0.46 -3.90 5.50
CA GLU A 68 -1.56 -4.11 4.56
C GLU A 68 -2.90 -4.15 5.30
N ASP A 69 -3.85 -3.38 4.79
CA ASP A 69 -5.25 -3.44 5.20
C ASP A 69 -6.14 -3.71 4.00
N VAL A 70 -7.21 -4.46 4.25
CA VAL A 70 -8.35 -4.56 3.34
C VAL A 70 -9.39 -3.54 3.77
N VAL A 71 -9.81 -2.70 2.83
CA VAL A 71 -10.78 -1.65 3.09
C VAL A 71 -11.95 -1.72 2.12
N VAL A 72 -13.12 -1.28 2.56
CA VAL A 72 -14.25 -0.99 1.69
C VAL A 72 -14.43 0.52 1.60
N VAL A 73 -14.55 1.02 0.37
CA VAL A 73 -14.82 2.43 0.09
C VAL A 73 -16.27 2.74 0.47
N THR A 74 -16.49 3.86 1.11
CA THR A 74 -17.83 4.37 1.45
C THR A 74 -18.04 5.73 0.82
N LYS A 75 -19.26 6.23 0.81
CA LYS A 75 -19.60 7.56 0.27
C LYS A 75 -18.83 8.71 0.94
N THR A 76 -18.40 8.54 2.18
CA THR A 76 -17.75 9.59 2.98
C THR A 76 -16.32 9.25 3.40
N GLY A 77 -15.77 8.11 2.95
CA GLY A 77 -14.42 7.68 3.32
C GLY A 77 -14.22 6.19 3.11
N TYR A 78 -13.84 5.48 4.16
CA TYR A 78 -13.57 4.04 4.09
C TYR A 78 -13.87 3.36 5.42
N ARG A 79 -13.99 2.03 5.38
CA ARG A 79 -14.05 1.17 6.55
C ARG A 79 -13.03 0.05 6.41
N ILE A 80 -12.21 -0.17 7.45
CA ILE A 80 -11.22 -1.26 7.49
C ILE A 80 -11.96 -2.57 7.77
N LEU A 81 -11.70 -3.59 6.96
CA LEU A 81 -12.24 -4.94 7.09
C LEU A 81 -11.26 -5.87 7.81
N SER A 82 -9.94 -5.70 7.58
CA SER A 82 -8.89 -6.45 8.26
C SER A 82 -8.63 -5.87 9.65
N ARG A 83 -9.11 -6.53 10.70
CA ARG A 83 -8.89 -6.11 12.09
C ARG A 83 -7.81 -6.98 12.73
N PHE A 84 -6.55 -6.69 12.43
CA PHE A 84 -5.41 -7.36 13.02
C PHE A 84 -4.52 -6.36 13.77
N PRO A 85 -4.00 -6.67 14.96
CA PRO A 85 -3.07 -5.79 15.67
C PRO A 85 -1.83 -5.51 14.84
N LYS A 86 -1.50 -4.23 14.65
CA LYS A 86 -0.27 -3.80 13.97
C LYS A 86 0.86 -3.67 14.99
N GLN A 87 1.27 -4.79 15.54
CA GLN A 87 2.36 -4.86 16.50
C GLN A 87 3.64 -5.23 15.76
N LEU A 88 4.62 -4.34 15.74
CA LEU A 88 5.91 -4.53 15.07
C LEU A 88 6.95 -5.21 15.98
N GLU A 89 6.71 -5.19 17.28
CA GLU A 89 7.53 -5.85 18.29
C GLU A 89 6.67 -6.79 19.13
N ILE A 90 7.21 -7.94 19.42
CA ILE A 90 6.54 -8.99 20.19
C ILE A 90 7.13 -9.01 21.61
#